data_57ffb0142b2d9674651709633eb9ab19
#
_entry.id   57ffb0142b2d9674651709633eb9ab19
#
_cell.length_a   1.000
_cell.length_b   1.000
_cell.length_c   1.000
_cell.angle_alpha   90.00
_cell.angle_beta   90.00
_cell.angle_gamma   90.00
#
_symmetry.space_group_name_H-M   'P 1'
#
loop_
_entity.id
_entity.type
_entity.pdbx_description
1 polymer ?
#
loop_
_entity_poly.entity_id
_entity_poly.type
_entity_poly.pdbx_seq_one_letter_code
_entity_poly.pdbx_strand_id
1 'polypeptide(L)'
;MRRLAGIFITLAAAACFCIDAAAQLKIIPQEKLDSIAHPPLSPDAPRLLLEASELNLPDLNDTDEPCRRTVRLTNVSGKEISIDRLTTSCSCVIAVCQATSLKPGQGTSVRIAYNPAGHFGRFNHRVHIYTSGYRDPSAIITVKVRVKSDGK
;
A
#
# COMPACT_ATOMS: atom_id res chain seq x y z
N MET A 1 83.50 47.50 -17.14
CA MET A 1 82.83 46.46 -17.86
C MET A 1 82.26 45.47 -16.84
N ARG A 2 81.10 45.75 -16.32
CA ARG A 2 80.45 44.88 -15.30
C ARG A 2 79.04 44.67 -15.69
N ARG A 3 78.71 43.45 -16.00
CA ARG A 3 77.36 43.01 -16.34
C ARG A 3 76.63 42.58 -15.07
N LEU A 4 75.58 43.23 -14.71
CA LEU A 4 74.68 42.90 -13.63
C LEU A 4 73.65 41.88 -14.17
N ALA A 5 73.67 40.69 -13.61
CA ALA A 5 72.67 39.64 -13.87
C ALA A 5 71.46 39.88 -12.97
N GLY A 6 70.33 40.17 -13.57
CA GLY A 6 69.03 40.31 -12.85
C GLY A 6 68.46 38.92 -12.51
N ILE A 7 68.21 38.75 -11.24
CA ILE A 7 67.53 37.56 -10.73
C ILE A 7 66.01 37.81 -10.83
N PHE A 8 65.33 37.07 -11.74
CA PHE A 8 63.88 37.05 -11.78
C PHE A 8 63.39 36.03 -10.76
N ILE A 9 62.78 36.54 -9.69
CA ILE A 9 62.04 35.70 -8.73
C ILE A 9 60.64 35.49 -9.33
N THR A 10 60.39 34.29 -9.84
CA THR A 10 59.06 33.88 -10.26
C THR A 10 58.28 33.45 -9.03
N LEU A 11 57.29 34.25 -8.64
CA LEU A 11 56.33 33.91 -7.59
C LEU A 11 55.37 32.89 -8.15
N ALA A 12 55.52 31.63 -7.74
CA ALA A 12 54.56 30.57 -8.06
C ALA A 12 53.29 30.77 -7.19
N ALA A 13 52.25 31.28 -7.78
CA ALA A 13 50.92 31.31 -7.18
C ALA A 13 50.40 29.89 -7.10
N ALA A 14 50.36 29.31 -5.89
CA ALA A 14 49.67 28.08 -5.60
C ALA A 14 48.16 28.34 -5.70
N ALA A 15 47.57 28.00 -6.83
CA ALA A 15 46.12 27.96 -6.98
C ALA A 15 45.58 26.83 -6.12
N CYS A 16 44.97 27.19 -4.99
CA CYS A 16 44.22 26.29 -4.15
C CYS A 16 42.97 25.87 -4.94
N PHE A 17 43.01 24.71 -5.56
CA PHE A 17 41.81 24.08 -6.14
C PHE A 17 40.91 23.61 -4.99
N CYS A 18 40.00 24.47 -4.56
CA CYS A 18 38.85 24.06 -3.81
C CYS A 18 37.97 23.24 -4.75
N ILE A 19 38.05 21.92 -4.64
CA ILE A 19 37.09 21.03 -5.26
C ILE A 19 35.77 21.22 -4.50
N ASP A 20 34.90 22.08 -5.03
CA ASP A 20 33.48 22.14 -4.66
C ASP A 20 32.88 20.77 -5.01
N ALA A 21 32.91 19.84 -4.07
CA ALA A 21 32.07 18.67 -4.09
C ALA A 21 30.63 19.13 -3.75
N ALA A 22 30.02 19.87 -4.66
CA ALA A 22 28.58 20.05 -4.66
C ALA A 22 27.99 18.66 -4.87
N ALA A 23 27.61 18.01 -3.77
CA ALA A 23 26.79 16.82 -3.79
C ALA A 23 25.51 17.21 -4.56
N GLN A 24 25.48 16.90 -5.84
CA GLN A 24 24.29 17.08 -6.66
C GLN A 24 23.24 16.12 -6.12
N LEU A 25 22.42 16.64 -5.21
CA LEU A 25 21.21 15.97 -4.77
C LEU A 25 20.35 15.81 -6.02
N LYS A 26 20.39 14.61 -6.60
CA LYS A 26 19.61 14.29 -7.79
C LYS A 26 18.14 14.26 -7.37
N ILE A 27 17.48 15.40 -7.54
CA ILE A 27 16.03 15.50 -7.29
C ILE A 27 15.36 14.55 -8.28
N ILE A 28 14.79 13.47 -7.77
CA ILE A 28 14.00 12.54 -8.56
C ILE A 28 12.68 13.26 -8.89
N PRO A 29 12.32 13.44 -10.17
CA PRO A 29 11.05 14.06 -10.54
C PRO A 29 9.88 13.33 -9.85
N GLN A 30 8.89 14.09 -9.39
CA GLN A 30 7.71 13.56 -8.70
C GLN A 30 7.03 12.44 -9.49
N GLU A 31 6.91 12.60 -10.81
CA GLU A 31 6.38 11.60 -11.74
C GLU A 31 7.11 10.24 -11.65
N LYS A 32 8.42 10.26 -11.44
CA LYS A 32 9.21 9.03 -11.28
C LYS A 32 9.02 8.41 -9.89
N LEU A 33 8.78 9.24 -8.87
CA LEU A 33 8.45 8.79 -7.53
C LEU A 33 7.09 8.10 -7.52
N ASP A 34 6.10 8.69 -8.18
CA ASP A 34 4.74 8.13 -8.29
C ASP A 34 4.73 6.82 -9.07
N SER A 35 5.56 6.70 -10.11
CA SER A 35 5.76 5.46 -10.88
C SER A 35 6.42 4.34 -10.07
N ILE A 36 7.27 4.67 -9.09
CA ILE A 36 7.90 3.70 -8.18
C ILE A 36 6.91 3.30 -7.08
N ALA A 37 6.17 4.27 -6.56
CA ALA A 37 5.18 4.04 -5.49
C ALA A 37 3.95 3.28 -6.00
N HIS A 38 3.56 3.52 -7.27
CA HIS A 38 2.43 2.89 -7.94
C HIS A 38 2.86 2.40 -9.33
N PRO A 39 3.58 1.27 -9.41
CA PRO A 39 3.96 0.73 -10.71
C PRO A 39 2.70 0.51 -11.55
N PRO A 40 2.74 0.84 -12.85
CA PRO A 40 1.59 0.60 -13.72
C PRO A 40 1.21 -0.87 -13.64
N LEU A 41 -0.07 -1.14 -13.41
CA LEU A 41 -0.59 -2.50 -13.35
C LEU A 41 -0.20 -3.20 -14.65
N SER A 42 0.46 -4.34 -14.53
CA SER A 42 0.72 -5.21 -15.68
C SER A 42 -0.60 -5.41 -16.43
N PRO A 43 -0.60 -5.37 -17.79
CA PRO A 43 -1.81 -5.63 -18.57
C PRO A 43 -2.43 -6.99 -18.23
N ASP A 44 -1.62 -7.91 -17.69
CA ASP A 44 -2.05 -9.22 -17.21
C ASP A 44 -2.45 -9.27 -15.75
N ALA A 45 -2.35 -8.16 -15.01
CA ALA A 45 -2.73 -8.13 -13.60
C ALA A 45 -4.21 -8.49 -13.41
N PRO A 46 -4.54 -9.29 -12.39
CA PRO A 46 -5.93 -9.61 -12.09
C PRO A 46 -6.68 -8.35 -11.69
N ARG A 47 -7.82 -8.12 -12.31
CA ARG A 47 -8.68 -6.99 -12.01
C ARG A 47 -9.91 -7.49 -11.29
N LEU A 48 -9.98 -7.17 -10.01
CA LEU A 48 -11.13 -7.46 -9.16
C LEU A 48 -11.88 -6.16 -8.85
N LEU A 49 -13.15 -6.12 -9.18
CA LEU A 49 -14.03 -5.02 -8.81
C LEU A 49 -14.75 -5.36 -7.52
N LEU A 50 -14.59 -4.51 -6.52
CA LEU A 50 -15.34 -4.55 -5.27
C LEU A 50 -16.58 -3.66 -5.41
N GLU A 51 -17.73 -4.14 -4.95
CA GLU A 51 -18.94 -3.33 -4.79
C GLU A 51 -18.70 -2.16 -3.82
N ALA A 52 -17.93 -2.43 -2.75
CA ALA A 52 -17.49 -1.43 -1.80
C ALA A 52 -16.05 -1.75 -1.34
N SER A 53 -15.14 -0.79 -1.48
CA SER A 53 -13.78 -0.87 -0.94
C SER A 53 -13.71 -0.45 0.54
N GLU A 54 -14.74 0.26 1.02
CA GLU A 54 -14.89 0.65 2.42
C GLU A 54 -16.20 0.12 2.99
N LEU A 55 -16.11 -0.49 4.14
CA LEU A 55 -17.22 -1.06 4.88
C LEU A 55 -17.35 -0.35 6.22
N ASN A 56 -18.34 0.55 6.31
CA ASN A 56 -18.64 1.23 7.56
C ASN A 56 -19.59 0.37 8.38
N LEU A 57 -19.12 -0.14 9.52
CA LEU A 57 -19.97 -0.83 10.47
C LEU A 57 -20.69 0.17 11.37
N PRO A 58 -21.87 -0.18 11.94
CA PRO A 58 -22.52 0.64 12.94
C PRO A 58 -21.63 0.80 14.17
N ASP A 59 -21.97 1.74 15.04
CA ASP A 59 -21.39 1.80 16.37
C ASP A 59 -21.78 0.51 17.12
N LEU A 60 -20.78 -0.15 17.69
CA LEU A 60 -20.93 -1.40 18.44
C LEU A 60 -20.55 -1.17 19.90
N ASN A 61 -21.05 -2.01 20.80
CA ASN A 61 -20.53 -2.14 22.15
C ASN A 61 -19.58 -3.35 22.21
N ASP A 62 -18.67 -3.36 23.14
CA ASP A 62 -17.71 -4.45 23.36
C ASP A 62 -18.39 -5.78 23.74
N THR A 63 -19.63 -5.72 24.22
CA THR A 63 -20.46 -6.87 24.58
C THR A 63 -21.36 -7.36 23.43
N ASP A 64 -21.38 -6.64 22.30
CA ASP A 64 -22.23 -7.00 21.18
C ASP A 64 -21.72 -8.28 20.48
N GLU A 65 -22.65 -8.99 19.85
CA GLU A 65 -22.32 -10.10 18.99
C GLU A 65 -21.52 -9.66 17.75
N PRO A 66 -20.74 -10.59 17.15
CA PRO A 66 -19.97 -10.28 15.95
C PRO A 66 -20.83 -9.70 14.83
N CYS A 67 -20.50 -8.50 14.39
CA CYS A 67 -21.18 -7.83 13.28
C CYS A 67 -20.75 -8.44 11.94
N ARG A 68 -21.70 -8.90 11.13
CA ARG A 68 -21.45 -9.54 9.84
C ARG A 68 -21.89 -8.64 8.69
N ARG A 69 -21.05 -8.60 7.64
CA ARG A 69 -21.34 -7.91 6.38
C ARG A 69 -20.85 -8.73 5.20
N THR A 70 -21.41 -8.43 4.06
CA THR A 70 -21.03 -9.10 2.80
C THR A 70 -20.70 -8.04 1.77
N VAL A 71 -19.60 -8.24 1.04
CA VAL A 71 -19.17 -7.39 -0.07
C VAL A 71 -19.09 -8.24 -1.32
N ARG A 72 -19.65 -7.77 -2.42
CA ARG A 72 -19.55 -8.45 -3.71
C ARG A 72 -18.20 -8.16 -4.37
N LEU A 73 -17.60 -9.19 -4.90
CA LEU A 73 -16.34 -9.17 -5.63
C LEU A 73 -16.60 -9.73 -7.03
N THR A 74 -16.16 -9.03 -8.08
CA THR A 74 -16.36 -9.44 -9.47
C THR A 74 -15.03 -9.45 -10.22
N ASN A 75 -14.78 -10.49 -10.99
CA ASN A 75 -13.64 -10.55 -11.90
C ASN A 75 -13.95 -9.73 -13.16
N VAL A 76 -13.28 -8.61 -13.33
CA VAL A 76 -13.40 -7.72 -14.52
C VAL A 76 -12.23 -7.87 -15.48
N SER A 77 -11.37 -8.88 -15.29
CA SER A 77 -10.31 -9.21 -16.23
C SER A 77 -10.81 -10.14 -17.34
N GLY A 78 -10.07 -10.21 -18.44
CA GLY A 78 -10.39 -11.10 -19.58
C GLY A 78 -10.04 -12.58 -19.36
N LYS A 79 -9.53 -12.95 -18.17
CA LYS A 79 -9.08 -14.31 -17.84
C LYS A 79 -9.65 -14.80 -16.51
N GLU A 80 -9.64 -16.09 -16.31
CA GLU A 80 -10.00 -16.69 -15.03
C GLU A 80 -8.98 -16.30 -13.95
N ILE A 81 -9.48 -15.97 -12.76
CA ILE A 81 -8.68 -15.61 -11.58
C ILE A 81 -8.92 -16.63 -10.49
N SER A 82 -7.84 -17.17 -9.93
CA SER A 82 -7.90 -17.99 -8.72
C SER A 82 -7.62 -17.15 -7.49
N ILE A 83 -8.51 -17.21 -6.49
CA ILE A 83 -8.34 -16.55 -5.19
C ILE A 83 -7.50 -17.49 -4.32
N ASP A 84 -6.30 -17.02 -3.96
CA ASP A 84 -5.33 -17.83 -3.20
C ASP A 84 -5.64 -17.78 -1.70
N ARG A 85 -5.71 -16.56 -1.14
CA ARG A 85 -5.97 -16.36 0.28
C ARG A 85 -6.55 -14.99 0.57
N LEU A 86 -7.18 -14.89 1.72
CA LEU A 86 -7.55 -13.62 2.34
C LEU A 86 -6.74 -13.47 3.64
N THR A 87 -6.24 -12.26 3.90
CA THR A 87 -5.59 -11.93 5.17
C THR A 87 -6.24 -10.70 5.78
N THR A 88 -6.22 -10.64 7.11
CA THR A 88 -6.80 -9.53 7.87
C THR A 88 -5.73 -8.88 8.74
N SER A 89 -5.85 -7.57 8.97
CA SER A 89 -4.91 -6.81 9.80
C SER A 89 -5.12 -7.04 11.31
N CYS A 90 -6.17 -7.75 11.71
CA CYS A 90 -6.53 -8.03 13.10
C CYS A 90 -7.22 -9.38 13.17
N SER A 91 -6.97 -10.15 14.23
CA SER A 91 -7.71 -11.39 14.53
C SER A 91 -9.18 -11.16 14.88
N CYS A 92 -9.54 -9.90 15.19
CA CYS A 92 -10.93 -9.48 15.42
C CYS A 92 -11.78 -9.43 14.15
N VAL A 93 -11.15 -9.51 12.96
CA VAL A 93 -11.81 -9.56 11.66
C VAL A 93 -11.60 -10.93 11.03
N ILE A 94 -12.69 -11.56 10.64
CA ILE A 94 -12.68 -12.82 9.86
C ILE A 94 -13.26 -12.51 8.49
N ALA A 95 -12.57 -12.89 7.44
CA ALA A 95 -13.03 -12.75 6.05
C ALA A 95 -12.99 -14.08 5.33
N VAL A 96 -14.09 -14.42 4.66
CA VAL A 96 -14.23 -15.67 3.91
C VAL A 96 -14.82 -15.39 2.53
N CYS A 97 -14.14 -15.87 1.49
CA CYS A 97 -14.66 -15.87 0.13
C CYS A 97 -15.32 -17.21 -0.17
N GLN A 98 -16.48 -17.17 -0.83
CA GLN A 98 -17.22 -18.41 -1.15
C GLN A 98 -16.65 -19.15 -2.37
N ALA A 99 -16.04 -18.44 -3.31
CA ALA A 99 -15.43 -19.02 -4.49
C ALA A 99 -13.90 -18.97 -4.39
N THR A 100 -13.25 -20.02 -4.87
CA THR A 100 -11.79 -20.12 -5.00
C THR A 100 -11.31 -19.71 -6.38
N SER A 101 -12.21 -19.63 -7.37
CA SER A 101 -11.91 -19.23 -8.74
C SER A 101 -13.08 -18.45 -9.32
N LEU A 102 -12.79 -17.50 -10.21
CA LEU A 102 -13.75 -16.62 -10.86
C LEU A 102 -13.44 -16.53 -12.35
N LYS A 103 -14.36 -16.94 -13.20
CA LYS A 103 -14.30 -16.72 -14.64
C LYS A 103 -14.49 -15.22 -14.97
N PRO A 104 -14.10 -14.77 -16.17
CA PRO A 104 -14.38 -13.39 -16.61
C PRO A 104 -15.85 -13.03 -16.43
N GLY A 105 -16.12 -11.88 -15.79
CA GLY A 105 -17.46 -11.41 -15.47
C GLY A 105 -18.16 -12.10 -14.28
N GLN A 106 -17.58 -13.16 -13.74
CA GLN A 106 -18.16 -13.88 -12.62
C GLN A 106 -17.93 -13.11 -11.30
N GLY A 107 -18.97 -13.05 -10.47
CA GLY A 107 -18.93 -12.46 -9.13
C GLY A 107 -19.04 -13.51 -8.03
N THR A 108 -18.52 -13.17 -6.85
CA THR A 108 -18.66 -13.93 -5.61
C THR A 108 -18.90 -12.98 -4.44
N SER A 109 -19.21 -13.55 -3.28
CA SER A 109 -19.40 -12.81 -2.04
C SER A 109 -18.26 -13.04 -1.07
N VAL A 110 -17.70 -11.95 -0.53
CA VAL A 110 -16.76 -11.94 0.59
C VAL A 110 -17.56 -11.64 1.85
N ARG A 111 -17.66 -12.60 2.75
CA ARG A 111 -18.29 -12.42 4.06
C ARG A 111 -17.25 -11.97 5.06
N ILE A 112 -17.56 -10.90 5.76
CA ILE A 112 -16.69 -10.27 6.76
C ILE A 112 -17.45 -10.27 8.09
N ALA A 113 -16.82 -10.76 9.15
CA ALA A 113 -17.31 -10.71 10.51
C ALA A 113 -16.32 -9.93 11.37
N TYR A 114 -16.79 -8.98 12.15
CA TYR A 114 -16.00 -8.23 13.14
C TYR A 114 -16.50 -8.57 14.53
N ASN A 115 -15.56 -8.99 15.39
CA ASN A 115 -15.84 -9.25 16.81
C ASN A 115 -15.39 -8.04 17.63
N PRO A 116 -16.31 -7.31 18.32
CA PRO A 116 -15.98 -6.13 19.11
C PRO A 116 -15.37 -6.44 20.49
N ALA A 117 -15.44 -7.68 20.96
CA ALA A 117 -15.06 -8.08 22.31
C ALA A 117 -13.63 -7.64 22.67
N GLY A 118 -13.50 -6.87 23.74
CA GLY A 118 -12.22 -6.37 24.25
C GLY A 118 -11.61 -5.22 23.45
N HIS A 119 -12.36 -4.62 22.54
CA HIS A 119 -11.92 -3.49 21.72
C HIS A 119 -12.68 -2.23 22.10
N PHE A 120 -11.98 -1.08 22.19
CA PHE A 120 -12.57 0.23 22.49
C PHE A 120 -11.97 1.31 21.61
N GLY A 121 -12.80 2.14 21.00
CA GLY A 121 -12.38 3.26 20.16
C GLY A 121 -12.77 3.10 18.69
N ARG A 122 -12.03 3.78 17.83
CA ARG A 122 -12.23 3.75 16.37
C ARG A 122 -11.13 2.93 15.74
N PHE A 123 -11.50 2.03 14.84
CA PHE A 123 -10.57 1.13 14.17
C PHE A 123 -10.80 1.15 12.66
N ASN A 124 -9.69 0.99 11.93
CA ASN A 124 -9.66 0.80 10.49
C ASN A 124 -8.88 -0.50 10.23
N HIS A 125 -9.60 -1.58 9.99
CA HIS A 125 -9.01 -2.87 9.67
C HIS A 125 -8.99 -3.08 8.16
N ARG A 126 -8.01 -3.84 7.67
CA ARG A 126 -7.89 -4.16 6.25
C ARG A 126 -8.06 -5.65 6.02
N VAL A 127 -8.81 -5.98 5.00
CA VAL A 127 -8.92 -7.32 4.44
C VAL A 127 -8.25 -7.31 3.09
N HIS A 128 -7.17 -8.05 2.95
CA HIS A 128 -6.41 -8.18 1.72
C HIS A 128 -6.83 -9.46 1.00
N ILE A 129 -7.11 -9.36 -0.30
CA ILE A 129 -7.50 -10.47 -1.16
C ILE A 129 -6.35 -10.71 -2.13
N TYR A 130 -5.75 -11.91 -2.05
CA TYR A 130 -4.64 -12.31 -2.91
C TYR A 130 -5.12 -13.29 -3.97
N THR A 131 -4.58 -13.13 -5.17
CA THR A 131 -4.82 -14.02 -6.29
C THR A 131 -3.57 -14.78 -6.66
N SER A 132 -3.71 -15.98 -7.19
CA SER A 132 -2.59 -16.83 -7.54
C SER A 132 -1.66 -16.17 -8.56
N GLY A 133 -0.36 -16.29 -8.31
CA GLY A 133 0.69 -15.72 -9.18
C GLY A 133 1.07 -14.26 -8.87
N TYR A 134 0.42 -13.61 -7.88
CA TYR A 134 0.71 -12.23 -7.52
C TYR A 134 1.07 -12.10 -6.05
N ARG A 135 2.13 -11.31 -5.77
CA ARG A 135 2.61 -11.06 -4.40
C ARG A 135 1.78 -10.02 -3.67
N ASP A 136 1.34 -9.00 -4.41
CA ASP A 136 0.55 -7.92 -3.86
C ASP A 136 -0.94 -8.28 -3.84
N PRO A 137 -1.70 -7.72 -2.88
CA PRO A 137 -3.12 -7.96 -2.84
C PRO A 137 -3.80 -7.37 -4.08
N SER A 138 -4.63 -8.17 -4.74
CA SER A 138 -5.39 -7.77 -5.92
C SER A 138 -6.60 -6.91 -5.58
N ALA A 139 -7.06 -6.96 -4.32
CA ALA A 139 -8.10 -6.09 -3.80
C ALA A 139 -7.95 -5.91 -2.28
N ILE A 140 -8.38 -4.76 -1.77
CA ILE A 140 -8.35 -4.43 -0.34
C ILE A 140 -9.71 -3.87 0.07
N ILE A 141 -10.27 -4.42 1.17
CA ILE A 141 -11.48 -3.91 1.80
C ILE A 141 -11.09 -3.28 3.14
N THR A 142 -11.43 -2.02 3.36
CA THR A 142 -11.24 -1.32 4.62
C THR A 142 -12.49 -1.42 5.47
N VAL A 143 -12.39 -2.01 6.65
CA VAL A 143 -13.48 -2.13 7.62
C VAL A 143 -13.32 -1.05 8.67
N LYS A 144 -14.23 -0.10 8.70
CA LYS A 144 -14.26 1.01 9.67
C LYS A 144 -15.31 0.71 10.73
N VAL A 145 -14.92 0.79 11.99
CA VAL A 145 -15.80 0.50 13.12
C VAL A 145 -15.49 1.42 14.29
N ARG A 146 -16.52 1.72 15.07
CA ARG A 146 -16.41 2.37 16.37
C ARG A 146 -17.00 1.45 17.42
N VAL A 147 -16.19 1.13 18.43
CA VAL A 147 -16.63 0.32 19.58
C VAL A 147 -16.68 1.20 20.81
N LYS A 148 -17.82 1.19 21.50
CA LYS A 148 -18.07 1.89 22.76
C LYS A 148 -17.89 0.92 23.93
N SER A 149 -17.42 1.42 25.06
CA SER A 149 -17.50 0.69 26.31
C SER A 149 -18.95 0.76 26.80
N ASP A 150 -19.54 -0.38 27.12
CA ASP A 150 -20.72 -0.41 27.98
C ASP A 150 -20.27 0.06 29.37
N GLY A 151 -20.51 1.35 29.63
CA GLY A 151 -20.14 1.98 30.90
C GLY A 151 -20.79 1.24 32.08
N LYS A 152 -20.06 0.27 32.63
CA LYS A 152 -20.26 -0.27 33.98
C LYS A 152 -19.27 0.36 34.90
#